data_774a9fd1577bf393f1c0c711d587f633
#
_entry.id   774a9fd1577bf393f1c0c711d587f633
#
_cell.length_a   1.000
_cell.length_b   1.000
_cell.length_c   1.000
_cell.angle_alpha   90.00
_cell.angle_beta   90.00
_cell.angle_gamma   90.00
#
_symmetry.space_group_name_H-M   'P 1'
#
loop_
_entity.id
_entity.type
_entity.pdbx_description
1 polymer ?
#
loop_
_entity_poly.entity_id
_entity_poly.type
_entity_poly.pdbx_seq_one_letter_code
_entity_poly.pdbx_strand_id
1 'polypeptide(L)'
;MRKKINEHIISIMVDNEPGVLARVVGLFSGRGYNIESLSVSEVDSDKFLSRVTIVTSGTKIIVDQIKAQLLKLIPVHNLVDLTEEEYFIGKELV
;
A
#
# COMPACT_ATOMS: atom_id res chain seq x y z
N MET A 1 12.59 -26.76 -5.82
CA MET A 1 11.39 -26.25 -5.14
C MET A 1 11.07 -24.86 -5.62
N ARG A 2 9.82 -24.61 -5.91
CA ARG A 2 9.41 -23.30 -6.38
C ARG A 2 9.18 -22.35 -5.23
N LYS A 3 9.52 -21.08 -5.45
CA LYS A 3 9.11 -20.06 -4.53
C LYS A 3 7.61 -19.88 -4.58
N LYS A 4 7.03 -19.70 -3.43
CA LYS A 4 5.61 -19.43 -3.35
C LYS A 4 5.35 -17.96 -3.58
N ILE A 5 4.50 -17.65 -4.54
CA ILE A 5 4.09 -16.29 -4.84
C ILE A 5 2.65 -16.16 -4.40
N ASN A 6 2.41 -15.19 -3.52
CA ASN A 6 1.10 -14.95 -2.97
C ASN A 6 0.58 -13.61 -3.42
N GLU A 7 -0.73 -13.55 -3.59
CA GLU A 7 -1.43 -12.30 -3.83
C GLU A 7 -1.76 -11.68 -2.48
N HIS A 8 -1.51 -10.40 -2.36
CA HIS A 8 -1.80 -9.65 -1.14
C HIS A 8 -2.70 -8.46 -1.43
N ILE A 9 -3.62 -8.21 -0.53
CA ILE A 9 -4.52 -7.07 -0.61
C ILE A 9 -4.07 -6.08 0.46
N ILE A 10 -3.51 -4.96 0.04
CA ILE A 10 -2.97 -3.96 0.94
C ILE A 10 -3.83 -2.72 0.88
N SER A 11 -4.31 -2.27 2.04
CA SER A 11 -5.11 -1.07 2.14
C SER A 11 -4.31 -0.01 2.88
N ILE A 12 -4.16 1.17 2.27
CA ILE A 12 -3.49 2.28 2.93
C ILE A 12 -4.44 3.45 3.06
N MET A 13 -4.30 4.18 4.16
CA MET A 13 -5.03 5.41 4.36
C MET A 13 -4.08 6.57 4.06
N VAL A 14 -4.48 7.45 3.16
CA VAL A 14 -3.62 8.53 2.69
C VAL A 14 -4.36 9.85 2.74
N ASP A 15 -3.59 10.93 2.78
CA ASP A 15 -4.17 12.25 2.56
C ASP A 15 -4.62 12.35 1.11
N ASN A 16 -5.78 12.93 0.90
CA ASN A 16 -6.32 13.12 -0.45
C ASN A 16 -5.72 14.39 -1.05
N GLU A 17 -4.43 14.33 -1.37
CA GLU A 17 -3.70 15.44 -1.95
C GLU A 17 -3.39 15.17 -3.42
N PRO A 18 -3.25 16.22 -4.21
CA PRO A 18 -2.82 16.04 -5.61
C PRO A 18 -1.50 15.29 -5.65
N GLY A 19 -1.40 14.32 -6.53
CA GLY A 19 -0.17 13.59 -6.75
C GLY A 19 0.10 12.42 -5.81
N VAL A 20 -0.74 12.19 -4.79
CA VAL A 20 -0.53 11.07 -3.88
C VAL A 20 -0.60 9.75 -4.63
N LEU A 21 -1.63 9.60 -5.45
CA LEU A 21 -1.81 8.38 -6.21
C LEU A 21 -0.64 8.16 -7.18
N ALA A 22 -0.17 9.24 -7.80
CA ALA A 22 0.98 9.15 -8.69
C ALA A 22 2.23 8.69 -7.95
N ARG A 23 2.41 9.13 -6.70
CA ARG A 23 3.54 8.68 -5.89
C ARG A 23 3.45 7.20 -5.57
N VAL A 24 2.25 6.72 -5.25
CA VAL A 24 2.04 5.30 -4.98
C VAL A 24 2.33 4.47 -6.22
N VAL A 25 1.76 4.86 -7.34
CA VAL A 25 1.98 4.15 -8.61
C VAL A 25 3.46 4.21 -9.00
N GLY A 26 4.07 5.38 -8.84
CA GLY A 26 5.49 5.57 -9.16
C GLY A 26 6.41 4.70 -8.32
N LEU A 27 6.04 4.50 -7.05
CA LEU A 27 6.81 3.61 -6.18
C LEU A 27 6.84 2.19 -6.74
N PHE A 28 5.68 1.69 -7.15
CA PHE A 28 5.60 0.34 -7.71
C PHE A 28 6.34 0.24 -9.04
N SER A 29 6.10 1.18 -9.95
CA SER A 29 6.76 1.13 -11.26
C SER A 29 8.27 1.33 -11.13
N GLY A 30 8.70 2.24 -10.28
CA GLY A 30 10.13 2.53 -10.15
C GLY A 30 10.93 1.38 -9.58
N ARG A 31 10.30 0.51 -8.84
CA ARG A 31 10.98 -0.64 -8.22
C ARG A 31 10.62 -1.96 -8.88
N GLY A 32 9.80 -1.92 -9.92
CA GLY A 32 9.42 -3.14 -10.62
C GLY A 32 8.47 -4.02 -9.84
N TYR A 33 7.75 -3.47 -8.88
CA TYR A 33 6.72 -4.22 -8.16
C TYR A 33 5.48 -4.34 -9.03
N ASN A 34 4.72 -5.40 -8.81
CA ASN A 34 3.55 -5.70 -9.63
C ASN A 34 2.28 -5.19 -8.98
N ILE A 35 1.47 -4.45 -9.74
CA ILE A 35 0.13 -4.05 -9.31
C ILE A 35 -0.88 -4.84 -10.13
N GLU A 36 -1.65 -5.70 -9.47
CA GLU A 36 -2.73 -6.44 -10.13
C GLU A 36 -3.95 -5.54 -10.30
N SER A 37 -4.26 -4.77 -9.26
CA SER A 37 -5.33 -3.80 -9.32
C SER A 37 -5.11 -2.73 -8.28
N LEU A 38 -5.73 -1.59 -8.49
CA LEU A 38 -5.64 -0.47 -7.58
C LEU A 38 -6.98 0.26 -7.61
N SER A 39 -7.53 0.53 -6.45
CA SER A 39 -8.77 1.30 -6.34
C SER A 39 -8.63 2.34 -5.24
N VAL A 40 -9.38 3.41 -5.37
CA VAL A 40 -9.35 4.54 -4.44
C VAL A 40 -10.78 4.85 -4.02
N SER A 41 -10.98 5.06 -2.72
CA SER A 41 -12.26 5.55 -2.24
C SER A 41 -12.03 6.65 -1.23
N GLU A 42 -12.86 7.68 -1.27
CA GLU A 42 -12.81 8.75 -0.30
C GLU A 42 -13.47 8.25 0.98
N VAL A 43 -12.77 8.39 2.10
CA VAL A 43 -13.25 7.88 3.38
C VAL A 43 -13.89 8.99 4.19
N ASP A 44 -13.29 10.18 4.18
CA ASP A 44 -13.78 11.31 4.96
C ASP A 44 -13.42 12.58 4.20
N SER A 45 -14.41 13.19 3.56
CA SER A 45 -14.18 14.38 2.75
C SER A 45 -13.79 15.57 3.60
N ASP A 46 -14.27 15.65 4.84
CA ASP A 46 -13.93 16.77 5.72
C ASP A 46 -12.47 16.73 6.14
N LYS A 47 -11.93 15.53 6.26
CA LYS A 47 -10.53 15.35 6.66
C LYS A 47 -9.60 15.09 5.47
N PHE A 48 -10.16 15.06 4.28
CA PHE A 48 -9.40 14.82 3.05
C PHE A 48 -8.64 13.50 3.13
N LEU A 49 -9.33 12.44 3.55
CA LEU A 49 -8.74 11.11 3.65
C LEU A 49 -9.30 10.18 2.61
N SER A 50 -8.42 9.41 2.00
CA SER A 50 -8.80 8.40 1.03
C SER A 50 -8.16 7.07 1.38
N ARG A 51 -8.83 6.00 1.00
CA ARG A 51 -8.29 4.65 1.12
C ARG A 51 -7.86 4.19 -0.26
N VAL A 52 -6.62 3.75 -0.37
CA VAL A 52 -6.11 3.15 -1.59
C VAL A 52 -5.95 1.65 -1.32
N THR A 53 -6.63 0.84 -2.11
CA THR A 53 -6.55 -0.60 -1.99
C THR A 53 -5.75 -1.13 -3.17
N ILE A 54 -4.67 -1.83 -2.87
CA ILE A 54 -3.73 -2.33 -3.86
C ILE A 54 -3.69 -3.84 -3.77
N VAL A 55 -3.92 -4.50 -4.89
CA VAL A 55 -3.70 -5.93 -4.99
C VAL A 55 -2.37 -6.12 -5.68
N THR A 56 -1.44 -6.75 -5.00
CA THR A 56 -0.10 -6.99 -5.52
C THR A 56 0.26 -8.45 -5.30
N SER A 57 1.21 -8.96 -6.05
CA SER A 57 1.66 -10.33 -5.88
C SER A 57 3.18 -10.36 -5.83
N GLY A 58 3.69 -11.33 -5.10
CA GLY A 58 5.12 -11.50 -4.96
C GLY A 58 5.46 -12.49 -3.87
N THR A 59 6.75 -12.70 -3.68
CA THR A 59 7.23 -13.51 -2.56
C THR A 59 7.06 -12.69 -1.28
N LYS A 60 7.15 -13.36 -0.14
CA LYS A 60 7.01 -12.67 1.14
C LYS A 60 8.03 -11.53 1.29
N ILE A 61 9.26 -11.77 0.84
CA ILE A 61 10.31 -10.75 0.94
C ILE A 61 9.93 -9.51 0.14
N ILE A 62 9.45 -9.71 -1.08
CA ILE A 62 9.04 -8.60 -1.94
C ILE A 62 7.85 -7.85 -1.34
N VAL A 63 6.86 -8.58 -0.85
CA VAL A 63 5.68 -7.94 -0.26
C VAL A 63 6.05 -7.16 0.99
N ASP A 64 6.96 -7.68 1.81
CA ASP A 64 7.44 -6.95 2.98
C ASP A 64 8.15 -5.66 2.58
N GLN A 65 8.93 -5.70 1.49
CA GLN A 65 9.55 -4.50 0.95
C GLN A 65 8.53 -3.47 0.50
N ILE A 66 7.48 -3.93 -0.17
CA ILE A 66 6.40 -3.06 -0.63
C ILE A 66 5.77 -2.34 0.56
N LYS A 67 5.45 -3.09 1.62
CA LYS A 67 4.85 -2.51 2.82
C LYS A 67 5.76 -1.46 3.44
N ALA A 68 7.04 -1.76 3.57
CA ALA A 68 8.00 -0.84 4.16
C ALA A 68 8.12 0.44 3.35
N GLN A 69 8.15 0.33 2.03
CA GLN A 69 8.27 1.50 1.17
C GLN A 69 7.00 2.35 1.21
N LEU A 70 5.84 1.71 1.23
CA LEU A 70 4.58 2.45 1.32
C LEU A 70 4.50 3.25 2.62
N LEU A 71 4.95 2.67 3.71
CA LEU A 71 4.93 3.36 5.02
C LEU A 71 5.87 4.55 5.08
N LYS A 72 6.84 4.62 4.19
CA LYS A 72 7.76 5.76 4.12
C LYS A 72 7.18 6.95 3.37
N LEU A 73 6.12 6.75 2.62
CA LEU A 73 5.50 7.86 1.91
C LEU A 73 4.79 8.76 2.92
N ILE A 74 5.09 10.04 2.88
CA ILE A 74 4.60 10.97 3.88
C ILE A 74 3.08 11.00 4.01
N PRO A 75 2.30 10.99 2.91
CA PRO A 75 0.85 11.05 3.07
C PRO A 75 0.20 9.77 3.58
N VAL A 76 0.98 8.69 3.78
CA VAL A 76 0.41 7.41 4.22
C VAL A 76 0.30 7.41 5.74
N HIS A 77 -0.91 7.27 6.25
CA HIS A 77 -1.18 7.26 7.69
C HIS A 77 -1.11 5.88 8.29
N ASN A 78 -1.61 4.89 7.58
CA ASN A 78 -1.55 3.52 8.06
C ASN A 78 -1.60 2.55 6.88
N LEU A 79 -1.32 1.30 7.18
CA LEU A 79 -1.34 0.24 6.21
C LEU A 79 -1.92 -1.01 6.87
N VAL A 80 -2.82 -1.66 6.17
CA VAL A 80 -3.39 -2.94 6.61
C VAL A 80 -3.17 -3.95 5.50
N ASP A 81 -2.58 -5.08 5.83
CA ASP A 81 -2.51 -6.21 4.91
C ASP A 81 -3.70 -7.10 5.21
N LEU A 82 -4.73 -6.99 4.40
CA LEU A 82 -5.97 -7.73 4.63
C LEU A 82 -5.80 -9.22 4.47
N THR A 83 -4.82 -9.64 3.70
CA THR A 83 -4.54 -11.05 3.46
C THR A 83 -3.93 -11.71 4.69
N GLU A 84 -3.01 -11.01 5.36
CA GLU A 84 -2.32 -11.53 6.54
C GLU A 84 -2.84 -10.93 7.83
N GLU A 85 -3.82 -10.03 7.74
CA GLU A 85 -4.40 -9.36 8.91
C GLU A 85 -3.36 -8.59 9.72
N GLU A 86 -2.35 -8.06 9.03
CA GLU A 86 -1.34 -7.23 9.65
C GLU A 86 -1.74 -5.76 9.55
N TYR A 87 -1.47 -5.04 10.62
CA TYR A 87 -1.81 -3.63 10.69
C TYR A 87 -0.60 -2.81 11.10
N PHE A 88 -0.30 -1.76 10.33
CA PHE A 88 0.82 -0.87 10.60
C PHE A 88 0.34 0.57 10.61
N ILE A 89 0.82 1.34 11.58
CA ILE A 89 0.57 2.77 11.64
C ILE A 89 1.73 3.46 10.94
N GLY A 90 1.43 4.43 10.08
CA GLY A 90 2.37 5.02 9.16
C GLY A 90 3.72 5.41 9.73
N LYS A 91 3.75 6.03 10.90
CA LYS A 91 5.00 6.48 11.49
C LYS A 91 5.47 5.64 12.66
N GLU A 92 4.69 4.64 13.01
CA GLU A 92 5.01 3.74 14.10
C GLU A 92 4.56 2.35 13.75
N LEU A 93 5.39 1.40 14.09
CA LEU A 93 5.01 0.00 13.99
C LEU A 93 4.63 -0.48 15.38
N VAL A 94 3.50 -1.11 15.45
CA VAL A 94 2.97 -1.57 16.74
C VAL A 94 3.11 -3.07 16.84
#